data_cc36364ab34507ed3e4cdac6c759a9fa
#
_entry.id   cc36364ab34507ed3e4cdac6c759a9fa
#
_cell.length_a   1.000
_cell.length_b   1.000
_cell.length_c   1.000
_cell.angle_alpha   90.00
_cell.angle_beta   90.00
_cell.angle_gamma   90.00
#
_symmetry.space_group_name_H-M   'P 1'
#
loop_
_entity.id
_entity.type
_entity.pdbx_description
1 polymer ?
#
loop_
_entity_poly.entity_id
_entity_poly.type
_entity_poly.pdbx_seq_one_letter_code
_entity_poly.pdbx_strand_id
1 'polypeptide(L)'
;MKTDELYLGYYLHLIQDIFYRRYVYSEHHFNSSIPENVERLHQDYENTNWFVAKQYGLDKNMLRTQTLAGEPIMELADFREQELVREVREQFHPMEEKSSFFLTREMIREFIDRATEICLHELNQLAQGKAGLDSFEWSWIKQG
;
A
#
# COMPACT_ATOMS: atom_id res chain seq x y z
N MET A 1 12.34 15.14 7.78
CA MET A 1 12.54 13.83 7.11
C MET A 1 13.70 13.99 6.13
N LYS A 2 14.64 13.06 6.15
CA LYS A 2 15.76 13.07 5.20
C LYS A 2 15.28 12.59 3.84
N THR A 3 15.92 13.08 2.77
CA THR A 3 15.58 12.68 1.39
C THR A 3 15.69 11.15 1.21
N ASP A 4 16.68 10.52 1.83
CA ASP A 4 16.86 9.06 1.78
C ASP A 4 15.68 8.30 2.40
N GLU A 5 15.07 8.83 3.46
CA GLU A 5 13.88 8.23 4.09
C GLU A 5 12.65 8.34 3.19
N LEU A 6 12.51 9.42 2.43
CA LEU A 6 11.45 9.58 1.44
C LEU A 6 11.59 8.53 0.33
N TYR A 7 12.81 8.38 -0.22
CA TYR A 7 13.06 7.40 -1.28
C TYR A 7 12.85 5.97 -0.80
N LEU A 8 13.26 5.67 0.42
CA LEU A 8 13.00 4.36 1.03
C LEU A 8 11.49 4.10 1.17
N GLY A 9 10.75 5.08 1.65
CA GLY A 9 9.29 5.00 1.74
C GLY A 9 8.64 4.79 0.38
N TYR A 10 9.06 5.53 -0.64
CA TYR A 10 8.58 5.37 -2.01
C TYR A 10 8.92 3.99 -2.59
N TYR A 11 10.14 3.52 -2.37
CA TYR A 11 10.55 2.17 -2.77
C TYR A 11 9.68 1.08 -2.15
N LEU A 12 9.44 1.15 -0.84
CA LEU A 12 8.57 0.19 -0.15
C LEU A 12 7.12 0.27 -0.64
N HIS A 13 6.62 1.46 -0.96
CA HIS A 13 5.30 1.63 -1.57
C HIS A 13 5.21 0.90 -2.93
N LEU A 14 6.20 1.06 -3.80
CA LEU A 14 6.23 0.37 -5.09
C LEU A 14 6.25 -1.17 -4.93
N ILE A 15 6.99 -1.69 -3.96
CA ILE A 15 7.00 -3.12 -3.65
C ILE A 15 5.61 -3.60 -3.22
N GLN A 16 4.95 -2.84 -2.36
CA GLN A 16 3.60 -3.16 -1.90
C GLN A 16 2.59 -3.17 -3.05
N ASP A 17 2.68 -2.19 -3.97
CA ASP A 17 1.82 -2.11 -5.14
C ASP A 17 2.02 -3.31 -6.08
N ILE A 18 3.26 -3.68 -6.34
CA ILE A 18 3.59 -4.84 -7.18
C ILE A 18 3.04 -6.12 -6.54
N PHE A 19 3.25 -6.29 -5.24
CA PHE A 19 2.74 -7.45 -4.52
C PHE A 19 1.22 -7.46 -4.46
N TYR A 20 0.56 -6.31 -4.24
CA TYR A 20 -0.88 -6.19 -4.24
C TYR A 20 -1.48 -6.62 -5.58
N ARG A 21 -0.92 -6.18 -6.69
CA ARG A 21 -1.38 -6.59 -8.02
C ARG A 21 -1.28 -8.10 -8.21
N ARG A 22 -0.16 -8.69 -7.83
CA ARG A 22 0.02 -10.15 -7.89
C ARG A 22 -1.00 -10.87 -7.01
N TYR A 23 -1.17 -10.44 -5.79
CA TYR A 23 -2.08 -11.03 -4.81
C TYR A 23 -3.54 -10.99 -5.29
N VAL A 24 -4.01 -9.81 -5.68
CA VAL A 24 -5.40 -9.61 -6.09
C VAL A 24 -5.70 -10.24 -7.45
N TYR A 25 -4.89 -9.97 -8.45
CA TYR A 25 -5.21 -10.37 -9.83
C TYR A 25 -4.74 -11.77 -10.18
N SER A 26 -3.60 -12.22 -9.68
CA SER A 26 -3.06 -13.53 -10.03
C SER A 26 -3.47 -14.62 -9.03
N GLU A 27 -3.31 -14.39 -7.74
CA GLU A 27 -3.57 -15.40 -6.71
C GLU A 27 -5.07 -15.52 -6.41
N HIS A 28 -5.78 -14.38 -6.31
CA HIS A 28 -7.22 -14.35 -6.03
C HIS A 28 -8.12 -14.17 -7.27
N HIS A 29 -7.54 -14.16 -8.47
CA HIS A 29 -8.26 -14.17 -9.75
C HIS A 29 -9.32 -13.07 -9.88
N PHE A 30 -9.03 -11.86 -9.39
CA PHE A 30 -9.94 -10.73 -9.53
C PHE A 30 -10.17 -10.39 -10.99
N ASN A 31 -11.44 -10.34 -11.41
CA ASN A 31 -11.80 -10.02 -12.79
C ASN A 31 -11.95 -8.50 -12.98
N SER A 32 -10.87 -7.85 -13.45
CA SER A 32 -10.84 -6.42 -13.77
C SER A 32 -11.37 -6.08 -15.17
N SER A 33 -11.74 -7.07 -15.98
CA SER A 33 -12.32 -6.82 -17.31
C SER A 33 -13.76 -6.29 -17.24
N ILE A 34 -14.38 -6.39 -16.06
CA ILE A 34 -15.70 -5.85 -15.77
C ILE A 34 -15.51 -4.53 -15.01
N PRO A 35 -15.84 -3.36 -15.61
CA PRO A 35 -15.63 -2.05 -14.99
C PRO A 35 -16.28 -1.92 -13.61
N GLU A 36 -17.49 -2.43 -13.43
CA GLU A 36 -18.22 -2.39 -12.17
C GLU A 36 -17.49 -3.12 -11.04
N ASN A 37 -16.72 -4.17 -11.36
CA ASN A 37 -15.91 -4.84 -10.35
C ASN A 37 -14.79 -3.95 -9.82
N VAL A 38 -14.17 -3.16 -10.71
CA VAL A 38 -13.11 -2.23 -10.32
C VAL A 38 -13.66 -1.15 -9.38
N GLU A 39 -14.84 -0.58 -9.70
CA GLU A 39 -15.50 0.38 -8.82
C GLU A 39 -15.83 -0.22 -7.44
N ARG A 40 -16.34 -1.45 -7.42
CA ARG A 40 -16.64 -2.17 -6.17
C ARG A 40 -15.39 -2.49 -5.36
N LEU A 41 -14.28 -2.84 -6.03
CA LEU A 41 -13.00 -3.04 -5.35
C LEU A 41 -12.50 -1.74 -4.70
N HIS A 42 -12.66 -0.60 -5.37
CA HIS A 42 -12.33 0.70 -4.77
C HIS A 42 -13.23 1.02 -3.57
N GLN A 43 -14.51 0.67 -3.62
CA GLN A 43 -15.41 0.79 -2.46
C GLN A 43 -14.99 -0.14 -1.32
N ASP A 44 -14.43 -1.30 -1.62
CA ASP A 44 -13.94 -2.22 -0.60
C ASP A 44 -12.82 -1.61 0.23
N TYR A 45 -11.98 -0.74 -0.34
CA TYR A 45 -10.96 -0.02 0.42
C TYR A 45 -11.57 0.82 1.53
N GLU A 46 -12.63 1.57 1.24
CA GLU A 46 -13.37 2.33 2.25
C GLU A 46 -14.13 1.43 3.21
N ASN A 47 -14.79 0.40 2.70
CA ASN A 47 -15.61 -0.51 3.49
C ASN A 47 -14.77 -1.33 4.49
N THR A 48 -13.49 -1.54 4.23
CA THR A 48 -12.58 -2.34 5.08
C THR A 48 -11.69 -1.49 5.98
N ASN A 49 -11.66 -0.16 5.82
CA ASN A 49 -10.85 0.74 6.63
C ASN A 49 -11.10 0.59 8.14
N TRP A 50 -12.36 0.44 8.55
CA TRP A 50 -12.74 0.23 9.95
C TRP A 50 -12.10 -1.04 10.53
N PHE A 51 -12.08 -2.11 9.73
CA PHE A 51 -11.48 -3.38 10.14
C PHE A 51 -9.96 -3.23 10.32
N VAL A 52 -9.28 -2.63 9.34
CA VAL A 52 -7.83 -2.40 9.38
C VAL A 52 -7.46 -1.51 10.58
N ALA A 53 -8.15 -0.40 10.75
CA ALA A 53 -7.90 0.52 11.87
C ALA A 53 -8.08 -0.19 13.22
N LYS A 54 -9.14 -0.96 13.39
CA LYS A 54 -9.40 -1.71 14.61
C LYS A 54 -8.41 -2.84 14.84
N GLN A 55 -8.12 -3.63 13.81
CA GLN A 55 -7.23 -4.79 13.88
C GLN A 55 -5.81 -4.41 14.27
N TYR A 56 -5.31 -3.29 13.75
CA TYR A 56 -3.92 -2.84 13.91
C TYR A 56 -3.77 -1.63 14.83
N GLY A 57 -4.84 -1.22 15.49
CA GLY A 57 -4.82 -0.10 16.45
C GLY A 57 -4.42 1.22 15.82
N LEU A 58 -4.83 1.49 14.58
CA LEU A 58 -4.46 2.70 13.87
C LEU A 58 -5.30 3.89 14.33
N ASP A 59 -4.64 5.03 14.51
CA ASP A 59 -5.25 6.30 14.92
C ASP A 59 -4.71 7.44 14.06
N LYS A 60 -5.58 8.40 13.74
CA LYS A 60 -5.21 9.59 12.95
C LYS A 60 -4.05 10.40 13.56
N ASN A 61 -3.87 10.33 14.89
CA ASN A 61 -2.79 11.01 15.58
C ASN A 61 -1.42 10.36 15.40
N MET A 62 -1.36 9.15 14.84
CA MET A 62 -0.11 8.50 14.45
C MET A 62 0.52 9.16 13.22
N LEU A 63 -0.28 9.85 12.41
CA LEU A 63 0.18 10.54 11.21
C LEU A 63 0.84 11.85 11.59
N ARG A 64 2.11 12.00 11.21
CA ARG A 64 2.90 13.19 11.45
C ARG A 64 3.39 13.76 10.12
N THR A 65 3.25 15.07 9.95
CA THR A 65 3.90 15.79 8.86
C THR A 65 5.33 16.13 9.26
N GLN A 66 6.26 15.95 8.34
CA GLN A 66 7.65 16.37 8.48
C GLN A 66 8.03 17.14 7.22
N THR A 67 8.80 18.21 7.38
CA THR A 67 9.31 18.94 6.23
C THR A 67 10.39 18.12 5.53
N LEU A 68 10.25 17.97 4.21
CA LEU A 68 11.27 17.33 3.38
C LEU A 68 12.56 18.14 3.39
N ALA A 69 13.69 17.48 3.61
CA ALA A 69 15.01 18.06 3.48
C ALA A 69 15.66 17.59 2.17
N GLY A 70 16.03 18.55 1.32
CA GLY A 70 16.65 18.31 0.02
C GLY A 70 15.65 18.34 -1.14
N GLU A 71 16.18 18.25 -2.37
CA GLU A 71 15.36 18.21 -3.57
C GLU A 71 14.92 16.78 -3.89
N PRO A 72 13.61 16.55 -4.11
CA PRO A 72 13.12 15.24 -4.51
C PRO A 72 13.56 14.92 -5.95
N ILE A 73 13.59 13.63 -6.27
CA ILE A 73 13.70 13.16 -7.66
C ILE A 73 12.48 13.63 -8.46
N MET A 74 12.60 13.61 -9.78
CA MET A 74 11.57 14.14 -10.68
C MET A 74 10.20 13.49 -10.48
N GLU A 75 10.15 12.18 -10.19
CA GLU A 75 8.93 11.43 -9.90
C GLU A 75 8.20 11.90 -8.64
N LEU A 76 8.92 12.56 -7.74
CA LEU A 76 8.37 13.07 -6.47
C LEU A 76 8.38 14.62 -6.42
N ALA A 77 8.66 15.29 -7.54
CA ALA A 77 8.76 16.75 -7.61
C ALA A 77 7.46 17.44 -7.18
N ASP A 78 6.31 16.84 -7.49
CA ASP A 78 4.99 17.36 -7.16
C ASP A 78 4.42 16.75 -5.87
N PHE A 79 5.21 15.97 -5.13
CA PHE A 79 4.76 15.35 -3.89
C PHE A 79 4.47 16.40 -2.82
N ARG A 80 3.25 16.36 -2.31
CA ARG A 80 2.72 17.27 -1.29
C ARG A 80 2.35 16.50 -0.04
N GLU A 81 3.32 16.33 0.84
CA GLU A 81 3.16 15.54 2.07
C GLU A 81 2.01 15.99 2.95
N GLN A 82 1.80 17.31 3.07
CA GLN A 82 0.72 17.86 3.91
C GLN A 82 -0.67 17.54 3.36
N GLU A 83 -0.82 17.56 2.04
CA GLU A 83 -2.07 17.18 1.38
C GLU A 83 -2.34 15.70 1.57
N LEU A 84 -1.33 14.85 1.33
CA LEU A 84 -1.44 13.42 1.55
C LEU A 84 -1.83 13.08 2.99
N VAL A 85 -1.15 13.66 3.97
CA VAL A 85 -1.46 13.40 5.39
C VAL A 85 -2.87 13.90 5.75
N ARG A 86 -3.32 15.02 5.19
CA ARG A 86 -4.68 15.50 5.39
C ARG A 86 -5.69 14.50 4.82
N GLU A 87 -5.52 14.05 3.58
CA GLU A 87 -6.40 13.08 2.92
C GLU A 87 -6.45 11.76 3.70
N VAL A 88 -5.31 11.26 4.15
CA VAL A 88 -5.27 10.03 4.95
C VAL A 88 -5.96 10.23 6.30
N ARG A 89 -5.80 11.39 6.95
CA ARG A 89 -6.52 11.70 8.20
C ARG A 89 -8.03 11.77 8.01
N GLU A 90 -8.50 12.24 6.87
CA GLU A 90 -9.92 12.27 6.53
C GLU A 90 -10.53 10.87 6.40
N GLN A 91 -9.72 9.84 6.11
CA GLN A 91 -10.15 8.44 6.13
C GLN A 91 -10.52 7.95 7.55
N PHE A 92 -10.03 8.59 8.61
CA PHE A 92 -10.36 8.28 10.01
C PHE A 92 -11.60 9.02 10.52
N HIS A 93 -12.61 9.24 9.66
CA HIS A 93 -13.93 9.64 10.13
C HIS A 93 -14.61 8.50 10.90
N PRO A 94 -15.75 8.71 11.59
CA PRO A 94 -16.48 7.63 12.23
C PRO A 94 -16.73 6.48 11.26
N MET A 95 -16.03 5.37 11.48
CA MET A 95 -16.05 4.21 10.59
C MET A 95 -17.06 3.22 11.12
N GLU A 96 -17.96 2.79 10.24
CA GLU A 96 -18.92 1.74 10.52
C GLU A 96 -18.49 0.43 9.87
N GLU A 97 -18.87 -0.67 10.50
CA GLU A 97 -18.70 -1.99 9.92
C GLU A 97 -19.56 -2.11 8.66
N LYS A 98 -18.88 -2.32 7.52
CA LYS A 98 -19.52 -2.55 6.24
C LYS A 98 -19.06 -3.88 5.65
N SER A 99 -19.92 -4.50 4.86
CA SER A 99 -19.54 -5.68 4.07
C SER A 99 -18.74 -5.25 2.85
N SER A 100 -17.76 -6.07 2.47
CA SER A 100 -17.00 -5.91 1.25
C SER A 100 -17.54 -6.79 0.12
N PHE A 101 -17.29 -6.39 -1.10
CA PHE A 101 -17.63 -7.14 -2.31
C PHE A 101 -16.65 -8.28 -2.57
N PHE A 102 -15.35 -7.99 -2.52
CA PHE A 102 -14.27 -8.92 -2.88
C PHE A 102 -13.27 -9.13 -1.74
N LEU A 103 -12.80 -8.05 -1.10
CA LEU A 103 -11.78 -8.13 -0.06
C LEU A 103 -12.36 -8.69 1.24
N THR A 104 -11.98 -9.90 1.59
CA THR A 104 -12.32 -10.49 2.89
C THR A 104 -11.34 -10.03 3.97
N ARG A 105 -11.73 -10.17 5.24
CA ARG A 105 -10.84 -9.87 6.38
C ARG A 105 -9.60 -10.76 6.38
N GLU A 106 -9.75 -12.00 5.98
CA GLU A 106 -8.67 -12.98 5.86
C GLU A 106 -7.68 -12.55 4.77
N MET A 107 -8.17 -12.14 3.60
CA MET A 107 -7.34 -11.62 2.52
C MET A 107 -6.56 -10.40 2.97
N ILE A 108 -7.18 -9.48 3.70
CA ILE A 108 -6.52 -8.26 4.19
C ILE A 108 -5.39 -8.62 5.17
N ARG A 109 -5.65 -9.50 6.14
CA ARG A 109 -4.62 -9.95 7.09
C ARG A 109 -3.46 -10.61 6.37
N GLU A 110 -3.76 -11.57 5.51
CA GLU A 110 -2.75 -12.29 4.74
C GLU A 110 -1.91 -11.34 3.89
N PHE A 111 -2.57 -10.40 3.20
CA PHE A 111 -1.86 -9.41 2.40
C PHE A 111 -0.90 -8.56 3.26
N ILE A 112 -1.36 -8.02 4.39
CA ILE A 112 -0.55 -7.17 5.27
C ILE A 112 0.62 -7.96 5.84
N ASP A 113 0.40 -9.19 6.31
CA ASP A 113 1.45 -10.03 6.87
C ASP A 113 2.52 -10.35 5.81
N ARG A 114 2.13 -10.79 4.64
CA ARG A 114 3.05 -11.11 3.54
C ARG A 114 3.77 -9.88 2.99
N ALA A 115 3.06 -8.76 2.82
CA ALA A 115 3.67 -7.50 2.39
C ALA A 115 4.71 -7.01 3.41
N THR A 116 4.44 -7.16 4.69
CA THR A 116 5.37 -6.82 5.76
C THR A 116 6.64 -7.67 5.68
N GLU A 117 6.50 -8.98 5.52
CA GLU A 117 7.65 -9.90 5.37
C GLU A 117 8.50 -9.56 4.15
N ILE A 118 7.87 -9.27 3.01
CA ILE A 118 8.56 -8.87 1.78
C ILE A 118 9.32 -7.57 1.99
N CYS A 119 8.69 -6.56 2.58
CA CYS A 119 9.33 -5.27 2.87
C CYS A 119 10.51 -5.42 3.84
N LEU A 120 10.38 -6.22 4.90
CA LEU A 120 11.46 -6.50 5.83
C LEU A 120 12.63 -7.23 5.16
N HIS A 121 12.34 -8.20 4.31
CA HIS A 121 13.35 -8.89 3.53
C HIS A 121 14.14 -7.92 2.65
N GLU A 122 13.45 -7.04 1.92
CA GLU A 122 14.07 -6.04 1.06
C GLU A 122 14.92 -5.03 1.84
N LEU A 123 14.43 -4.56 2.96
CA LEU A 123 15.22 -3.68 3.84
C LEU A 123 16.53 -4.34 4.29
N ASN A 124 16.48 -5.63 4.63
CA ASN A 124 17.66 -6.40 5.01
C ASN A 124 18.62 -6.58 3.83
N GLN A 125 18.11 -6.81 2.61
CA GLN A 125 18.94 -6.90 1.40
C GLN A 125 19.64 -5.56 1.12
N LEU A 126 18.91 -4.45 1.16
CA LEU A 126 19.47 -3.11 0.97
C LEU A 126 20.54 -2.78 2.00
N ALA A 127 20.33 -3.13 3.28
CA ALA A 127 21.30 -2.93 4.34
C ALA A 127 22.62 -3.73 4.12
N GLN A 128 22.55 -4.83 3.37
CA GLN A 128 23.71 -5.65 2.99
C GLN A 128 24.32 -5.23 1.65
N GLY A 129 23.83 -4.16 1.02
CA GLY A 129 24.27 -3.71 -0.30
C GLY A 129 23.94 -4.69 -1.44
N LYS A 130 22.94 -5.54 -1.25
CA LYS A 130 22.49 -6.48 -2.28
C LYS A 130 21.43 -5.82 -3.19
N ALA A 131 21.32 -6.33 -4.43
CA ALA A 131 20.27 -5.94 -5.34
C ALA A 131 18.90 -6.30 -4.75
N GLY A 132 17.95 -5.38 -4.88
CA GLY A 132 16.58 -5.58 -4.44
C GLY A 132 15.79 -6.55 -5.33
N LEU A 133 14.49 -6.63 -5.10
CA LEU A 133 13.56 -7.40 -5.91
C LEU A 133 13.66 -7.03 -7.39
N ASP A 134 13.71 -8.03 -8.25
CA ASP A 134 13.47 -7.82 -9.68
C ASP A 134 11.98 -7.50 -9.90
N SER A 135 11.69 -6.20 -10.01
CA SER A 135 10.33 -5.71 -10.23
C SER A 135 9.70 -6.26 -11.50
N PHE A 136 10.53 -6.60 -12.49
CA PHE A 136 10.06 -7.13 -13.76
C PHE A 136 9.57 -8.58 -13.62
N GLU A 137 10.32 -9.41 -12.92
CA GLU A 137 9.96 -10.79 -12.64
C GLU A 137 8.73 -10.90 -11.73
N TRP A 138 8.58 -9.97 -10.79
CA TRP A 138 7.47 -9.91 -9.85
C TRP A 138 6.19 -9.29 -10.41
N SER A 139 6.32 -8.33 -11.34
CA SER A 139 5.17 -7.64 -11.94
C SER A 139 4.48 -8.45 -13.04
N TRP A 140 5.10 -9.53 -13.54
CA TRP A 140 4.49 -10.37 -14.54
C TRP A 140 3.29 -11.12 -13.97
N ILE A 141 2.12 -10.57 -14.24
CA ILE A 141 0.87 -11.31 -14.15
C ILE A 141 0.91 -12.29 -15.33
N LYS A 142 1.21 -13.54 -15.05
CA LYS A 142 1.00 -14.59 -16.07
C LYS A 142 -0.48 -14.55 -16.41
N GLN A 143 -0.81 -13.95 -17.54
CA GLN A 143 -2.11 -14.15 -18.15
C GLN A 143 -2.17 -15.64 -18.50
N GLY A 144 -2.88 -16.36 -17.67
CA GLY A 144 -3.20 -17.75 -17.89
C GLY A 144 -4.25 -17.88 -18.96
#